data_73667c63119dcc2e032bec7ca71aa007
#
_entry.id   73667c63119dcc2e032bec7ca71aa007
#
_cell.length_a   1.000
_cell.length_b   1.000
_cell.length_c   1.000
_cell.angle_alpha   90.00
_cell.angle_beta   90.00
_cell.angle_gamma   90.00
#
_symmetry.space_group_name_H-M   'P 1'
#
loop_
_entity.id
_entity.type
_entity.pdbx_description
1 polymer ?
#
loop_
_entity_poly.entity_id
_entity_poly.type
_entity_poly.pdbx_seq_one_letter_code
_entity_poly.pdbx_strand_id
1 'polypeptide(L)'
;YLDYAHTPDSLSAILSTVQELNPSQIFLVFGCGGDRDKTKRAPMGAVAEKLADKVFLTSDNPRYEDQMSIFSDIMADVTHKDKFVIEPDRETAIRQALLFSHEGDYVVIAGKGHETTQSKNGIEYPFSDRAIARNYLQLGAIV
;
A
#
# COMPACT_ATOMS: atom_id res chain seq x y z
N TYR A 1 4.35 -6.78 7.38
CA TYR A 1 4.63 -7.60 6.18
C TYR A 1 4.90 -6.72 4.98
N LEU A 2 6.00 -6.99 4.31
CA LEU A 2 6.36 -6.38 3.03
C LEU A 2 6.20 -7.44 1.95
N ASP A 3 5.52 -7.09 0.85
CA ASP A 3 5.26 -8.04 -0.23
C ASP A 3 5.35 -7.35 -1.59
N TYR A 4 5.70 -8.11 -2.60
CA TYR A 4 5.81 -7.63 -3.98
C TYR A 4 4.46 -7.70 -4.74
N ALA A 5 3.37 -8.00 -4.05
CA ALA A 5 2.05 -8.16 -4.65
C ALA A 5 1.66 -6.91 -5.45
N HIS A 6 1.48 -7.08 -6.75
CA HIS A 6 1.15 -5.99 -7.69
C HIS A 6 0.04 -6.37 -8.67
N THR A 7 -0.67 -7.46 -8.39
CA THR A 7 -1.84 -7.91 -9.15
C THR A 7 -2.99 -8.15 -8.19
N PRO A 8 -4.26 -8.15 -8.68
CA PRO A 8 -5.40 -8.46 -7.83
C PRO A 8 -5.28 -9.82 -7.13
N ASP A 9 -4.84 -10.85 -7.86
CA ASP A 9 -4.71 -12.20 -7.31
C ASP A 9 -3.62 -12.28 -6.24
N SER A 10 -2.46 -11.67 -6.48
CA SER A 10 -1.38 -11.68 -5.49
C SER A 10 -1.73 -10.84 -4.25
N LEU A 11 -2.43 -9.73 -4.42
CA LEU A 11 -2.92 -8.92 -3.29
C LEU A 11 -3.93 -9.71 -2.46
N SER A 12 -4.87 -10.39 -3.11
CA SER A 12 -5.84 -11.26 -2.45
C SER A 12 -5.13 -12.37 -1.67
N ALA A 13 -4.10 -12.99 -2.26
CA ALA A 13 -3.36 -14.07 -1.63
C ALA A 13 -2.64 -13.63 -0.35
N ILE A 14 -1.93 -12.50 -0.38
CA ILE A 14 -1.21 -12.03 0.81
C ILE A 14 -2.19 -11.60 1.92
N LEU A 15 -3.27 -10.92 1.58
CA LEU A 15 -4.25 -10.50 2.57
C LEU A 15 -4.97 -11.70 3.18
N SER A 16 -5.29 -12.73 2.40
CA SER A 16 -5.90 -13.95 2.91
C SER A 16 -4.94 -14.71 3.83
N THR A 17 -3.66 -14.76 3.51
CA THR A 17 -2.63 -15.36 4.36
C THR A 17 -2.54 -14.65 5.70
N VAL A 18 -2.52 -13.32 5.68
CA VAL A 18 -2.49 -12.53 6.92
C VAL A 18 -3.77 -12.74 7.74
N GLN A 19 -4.92 -12.86 7.08
CA GLN A 19 -6.18 -13.12 7.77
C GLN A 19 -6.15 -14.42 8.57
N GLU A 20 -5.44 -15.43 8.08
CA GLU A 20 -5.29 -16.71 8.80
C GLU A 20 -4.51 -16.58 10.11
N LEU A 21 -3.77 -15.49 10.31
CA LEU A 21 -3.04 -15.21 11.54
C LEU A 21 -3.91 -14.58 12.63
N ASN A 22 -5.22 -14.48 12.39
CA ASN A 22 -6.20 -13.91 13.31
C ASN A 22 -5.85 -12.48 13.77
N PRO A 23 -5.66 -11.55 12.83
CA PRO A 23 -5.36 -10.16 13.20
C PRO A 23 -6.55 -9.50 13.88
N SER A 24 -6.28 -8.53 14.75
CA SER A 24 -7.33 -7.62 15.25
C SER A 24 -7.85 -6.77 14.09
N GLN A 25 -6.93 -6.15 13.35
CA GLN A 25 -7.22 -5.42 12.13
C GLN A 25 -6.07 -5.60 11.13
N ILE A 26 -6.39 -5.47 9.84
CA ILE A 26 -5.40 -5.43 8.76
C ILE A 26 -5.37 -4.03 8.18
N PHE A 27 -4.21 -3.39 8.27
CA PHE A 27 -3.92 -2.13 7.59
C PHE A 27 -3.11 -2.41 6.33
N LEU A 28 -3.59 -1.94 5.19
CA LEU A 28 -2.92 -2.14 3.90
C LEU A 28 -2.39 -0.81 3.38
N VAL A 29 -1.13 -0.80 2.96
CA VAL A 29 -0.52 0.32 2.22
C VAL A 29 -0.19 -0.19 0.82
N PHE A 30 -0.78 0.40 -0.22
CA PHE A 30 -0.50 0.00 -1.58
C PHE A 30 -0.80 1.12 -2.58
N GLY A 31 -0.29 0.94 -3.79
CA GLY A 31 -0.59 1.74 -4.94
C GLY A 31 -0.39 0.93 -6.21
N CYS A 32 -0.61 1.55 -7.36
CA CYS A 32 -0.37 0.94 -8.67
C CYS A 32 0.64 1.77 -9.45
N GLY A 33 1.43 1.08 -10.28
CA GLY A 33 2.39 1.75 -11.14
C GLY A 33 1.72 2.54 -12.26
N GLY A 34 2.38 3.65 -12.65
CA GLY A 34 2.00 4.40 -13.83
C GLY A 34 2.57 3.77 -15.10
N ASP A 35 2.00 4.11 -16.25
CA ASP A 35 2.42 3.63 -17.56
C ASP A 35 2.47 2.10 -17.63
N ARG A 36 1.53 1.46 -16.99
CA ARG A 36 1.37 0.00 -16.94
C ARG A 36 -0.10 -0.36 -17.14
N ASP A 37 -0.41 -1.66 -17.08
CA ASP A 37 -1.76 -2.17 -17.26
C ASP A 37 -2.75 -1.54 -16.27
N LYS A 38 -3.68 -0.73 -16.80
CA LYS A 38 -4.67 -0.03 -15.99
C LYS A 38 -5.84 -0.93 -15.59
N THR A 39 -6.02 -2.07 -16.26
CA THR A 39 -7.18 -2.95 -16.03
C THR A 39 -7.14 -3.62 -14.66
N LYS A 40 -5.97 -3.68 -14.02
CA LYS A 40 -5.82 -4.27 -12.69
C LYS A 40 -6.17 -3.30 -11.55
N ARG A 41 -6.28 -1.99 -11.82
CA ARG A 41 -6.42 -0.95 -10.79
C ARG A 41 -7.73 -1.07 -10.01
N ALA A 42 -8.86 -1.07 -10.70
CA ALA A 42 -10.17 -1.21 -10.05
C ALA A 42 -10.32 -2.56 -9.32
N PRO A 43 -9.93 -3.71 -9.91
CA PRO A 43 -9.94 -4.98 -9.18
C PRO A 43 -9.08 -4.97 -7.91
N MET A 44 -7.91 -4.32 -7.93
CA MET A 44 -7.08 -4.21 -6.73
C MET A 44 -7.74 -3.36 -5.64
N GLY A 45 -8.39 -2.26 -6.01
CA GLY A 45 -9.18 -1.46 -5.08
C GLY A 45 -10.30 -2.26 -4.44
N ALA A 46 -10.99 -3.08 -5.22
CA ALA A 46 -12.06 -3.94 -4.71
C ALA A 46 -11.54 -5.02 -3.75
N VAL A 47 -10.40 -5.63 -4.06
CA VAL A 47 -9.76 -6.62 -3.17
C VAL A 47 -9.36 -5.96 -1.85
N ALA A 48 -8.75 -4.78 -1.93
CA ALA A 48 -8.34 -4.03 -0.73
C ALA A 48 -9.53 -3.71 0.16
N GLU A 49 -10.63 -3.24 -0.43
CA GLU A 49 -11.86 -2.92 0.31
C GLU A 49 -12.41 -4.15 1.02
N LYS A 50 -12.40 -5.30 0.36
CA LYS A 50 -12.97 -6.52 0.88
C LYS A 50 -12.16 -7.14 2.01
N LEU A 51 -10.84 -7.13 1.90
CA LEU A 51 -9.97 -7.94 2.76
C LEU A 51 -9.18 -7.14 3.80
N ALA A 52 -9.06 -5.82 3.65
CA ALA A 52 -8.40 -4.98 4.64
C ALA A 52 -9.42 -4.18 5.44
N ASP A 53 -9.07 -3.83 6.66
CA ASP A 53 -9.92 -3.00 7.52
C ASP A 53 -9.67 -1.51 7.28
N LYS A 54 -8.44 -1.14 6.97
CA LYS A 54 -8.05 0.22 6.64
C LYS A 54 -7.05 0.19 5.50
N VAL A 55 -7.23 1.05 4.51
CA VAL A 55 -6.37 1.12 3.33
C VAL A 55 -5.74 2.50 3.22
N PHE A 56 -4.42 2.53 3.14
CA PHE A 56 -3.66 3.75 2.82
C PHE A 56 -3.24 3.65 1.36
N LEU A 57 -4.00 4.32 0.51
CA LEU A 57 -3.76 4.34 -0.93
C LEU A 57 -2.69 5.38 -1.24
N THR A 58 -1.60 4.95 -1.84
CA THR A 58 -0.44 5.82 -2.03
C THR A 58 0.23 5.57 -3.38
N SER A 59 1.32 6.27 -3.63
CA SER A 59 2.10 6.08 -4.85
C SER A 59 2.91 4.79 -4.81
N ASP A 60 3.06 4.17 -5.97
CA ASP A 60 4.05 3.13 -6.23
C ASP A 60 5.13 3.78 -7.09
N ASN A 61 5.18 3.49 -8.38
CA ASN A 61 6.02 4.18 -9.35
C ASN A 61 5.12 4.92 -10.33
N PRO A 62 4.78 6.21 -10.10
CA PRO A 62 3.87 6.93 -10.99
C PRO A 62 4.43 7.15 -12.39
N ARG A 63 5.73 7.09 -12.56
CA ARG A 63 6.41 7.32 -13.83
C ARG A 63 5.97 8.66 -14.42
N TYR A 64 5.46 8.67 -15.65
CA TYR A 64 4.98 9.90 -16.30
C TYR A 64 3.48 10.12 -16.15
N GLU A 65 2.78 9.21 -15.54
CA GLU A 65 1.33 9.29 -15.36
C GLU A 65 0.97 10.18 -14.16
N ASP A 66 -0.16 10.89 -14.26
CA ASP A 66 -0.67 11.69 -13.15
C ASP A 66 -1.11 10.78 -12.00
N GLN A 67 -0.56 11.03 -10.81
CA GLN A 67 -0.83 10.20 -9.64
C GLN A 67 -2.32 10.20 -9.25
N MET A 68 -3.00 11.34 -9.37
CA MET A 68 -4.42 11.42 -9.01
C MET A 68 -5.28 10.61 -9.97
N SER A 69 -4.88 10.51 -11.23
CA SER A 69 -5.55 9.66 -12.21
C SER A 69 -5.43 8.18 -11.84
N ILE A 70 -4.26 7.76 -11.35
CA ILE A 70 -4.05 6.39 -10.86
C ILE A 70 -4.97 6.09 -9.68
N PHE A 71 -5.06 7.00 -8.71
CA PHE A 71 -5.95 6.84 -7.56
C PHE A 71 -7.41 6.75 -7.97
N SER A 72 -7.84 7.59 -8.92
CA SER A 72 -9.20 7.56 -9.44
C SER A 72 -9.56 6.21 -10.04
N ASP A 73 -8.64 5.61 -10.80
CA ASP A 73 -8.85 4.28 -11.37
C ASP A 73 -8.97 3.20 -10.30
N ILE A 74 -8.14 3.25 -9.28
CA ILE A 74 -8.16 2.27 -8.16
C ILE A 74 -9.48 2.39 -7.40
N MET A 75 -9.97 3.60 -7.20
CA MET A 75 -11.18 3.87 -6.41
C MET A 75 -12.48 3.68 -7.19
N ALA A 76 -12.41 3.40 -8.50
CA ALA A 76 -13.58 3.41 -9.39
C ALA A 76 -14.72 2.49 -8.91
N ASP A 77 -14.40 1.32 -8.38
CA ASP A 77 -15.40 0.34 -7.92
C ASP A 77 -15.48 0.24 -6.39
N VAL A 78 -14.82 1.14 -5.68
CA VAL A 78 -14.87 1.14 -4.21
C VAL A 78 -16.18 1.78 -3.73
N THR A 79 -16.90 1.07 -2.87
CA THR A 79 -18.17 1.53 -2.29
C THR A 79 -17.99 2.12 -0.89
N HIS A 80 -17.13 1.54 -0.06
CA HIS A 80 -16.84 2.01 1.31
C HIS A 80 -15.59 2.88 1.31
N LYS A 81 -15.72 4.10 0.78
CA LYS A 81 -14.60 5.03 0.62
C LYS A 81 -14.01 5.48 1.95
N ASP A 82 -14.77 5.40 3.02
CA ASP A 82 -14.33 5.72 4.38
C ASP A 82 -13.23 4.78 4.91
N LYS A 83 -13.09 3.59 4.32
CA LYS A 83 -11.96 2.70 4.62
C LYS A 83 -10.63 3.21 4.08
N PHE A 84 -10.65 4.12 3.10
CA PHE A 84 -9.46 4.54 2.36
C PHE A 84 -8.99 5.91 2.80
N VAL A 85 -7.70 6.00 3.08
CA VAL A 85 -6.97 7.27 3.22
C VAL A 85 -6.09 7.40 1.98
N ILE A 86 -6.25 8.48 1.23
CA ILE A 86 -5.42 8.75 0.06
C ILE A 86 -4.28 9.66 0.49
N GLU A 87 -3.07 9.12 0.47
CA GLU A 87 -1.85 9.85 0.81
C GLU A 87 -0.83 9.67 -0.31
N PRO A 88 -0.62 10.69 -1.16
CA PRO A 88 0.29 10.56 -2.30
C PRO A 88 1.74 10.28 -1.93
N ASP A 89 2.21 10.77 -0.79
CA ASP A 89 3.57 10.50 -0.31
C ASP A 89 3.64 9.14 0.37
N ARG A 90 4.35 8.21 -0.25
CA ARG A 90 4.40 6.83 0.23
C ARG A 90 5.06 6.69 1.60
N GLU A 91 6.11 7.45 1.88
CA GLU A 91 6.74 7.42 3.20
C GLU A 91 5.74 7.84 4.28
N THR A 92 5.00 8.92 4.05
CA THR A 92 3.97 9.40 4.96
C THR A 92 2.86 8.36 5.14
N ALA A 93 2.42 7.71 4.06
CA ALA A 93 1.40 6.67 4.13
C ALA A 93 1.84 5.49 5.00
N ILE A 94 3.09 5.03 4.83
CA ILE A 94 3.65 3.94 5.65
C ILE A 94 3.70 4.36 7.12
N ARG A 95 4.18 5.57 7.40
CA ARG A 95 4.27 6.07 8.78
C ARG A 95 2.89 6.19 9.42
N GLN A 96 1.89 6.67 8.69
CA GLN A 96 0.52 6.77 9.18
C GLN A 96 -0.06 5.40 9.51
N ALA A 97 0.13 4.40 8.63
CA ALA A 97 -0.37 3.06 8.87
C ALA A 97 0.23 2.47 10.15
N LEU A 98 1.53 2.63 10.33
CA LEU A 98 2.22 2.14 11.52
C LEU A 98 1.80 2.91 12.78
N LEU A 99 1.61 4.22 12.68
CA LEU A 99 1.18 5.07 13.79
C LEU A 99 -0.20 4.69 14.30
N PHE A 100 -1.15 4.41 13.39
CA PHE A 100 -2.52 4.10 13.77
C PHE A 100 -2.75 2.64 14.16
N SER A 101 -1.78 1.75 13.88
CA SER A 101 -1.89 0.35 14.26
C SER A 101 -1.63 0.15 15.75
N HIS A 102 -2.25 -0.89 16.30
CA HIS A 102 -2.11 -1.29 17.69
C HIS A 102 -1.61 -2.72 17.77
N GLU A 103 -1.27 -3.16 18.96
CA GLU A 103 -0.89 -4.56 19.20
C GLU A 103 -2.00 -5.49 18.72
N GLY A 104 -1.61 -6.53 17.99
CA GLY A 104 -2.56 -7.48 17.37
C GLY A 104 -2.97 -7.11 15.96
N ASP A 105 -2.67 -5.90 15.50
CA ASP A 105 -2.90 -5.49 14.12
C ASP A 105 -1.74 -5.92 13.22
N TYR A 106 -2.05 -6.14 11.95
CA TYR A 106 -1.04 -6.40 10.93
C TYR A 106 -1.03 -5.27 9.90
N VAL A 107 0.15 -4.77 9.61
CA VAL A 107 0.36 -3.78 8.55
C VAL A 107 1.01 -4.49 7.38
N VAL A 108 0.35 -4.46 6.23
CA VAL A 108 0.84 -5.04 4.97
C VAL A 108 1.20 -3.89 4.04
N ILE A 109 2.44 -3.85 3.60
CA ILE A 109 2.93 -2.87 2.63
C ILE A 109 3.20 -3.63 1.35
N ALA A 110 2.38 -3.39 0.33
CA ALA A 110 2.38 -4.19 -0.88
C ALA A 110 2.81 -3.38 -2.10
N GLY A 111 3.35 -4.08 -3.08
CA GLY A 111 3.67 -3.59 -4.40
C GLY A 111 5.15 -3.48 -4.71
N LYS A 112 5.97 -3.01 -3.78
CA LYS A 112 7.39 -2.77 -4.03
C LYS A 112 8.32 -3.87 -3.49
N GLY A 113 7.94 -4.54 -2.42
CA GLY A 113 8.77 -5.58 -1.83
C GLY A 113 10.16 -5.06 -1.47
N HIS A 114 11.18 -5.57 -2.16
CA HIS A 114 12.58 -5.20 -1.94
C HIS A 114 13.10 -4.09 -2.86
N GLU A 115 12.24 -3.44 -3.62
CA GLU A 115 12.66 -2.33 -4.47
C GLU A 115 13.28 -1.21 -3.64
N THR A 116 14.31 -0.57 -4.20
CA THR A 116 15.09 0.46 -3.51
C THR A 116 14.95 1.84 -4.16
N THR A 117 14.08 1.97 -5.15
CA THR A 117 13.83 3.22 -5.86
C THR A 117 12.35 3.45 -6.12
N GLN A 118 12.00 4.71 -6.36
CA GLN A 118 10.69 5.12 -6.84
C GLN A 118 10.88 5.95 -8.12
N SER A 119 10.20 5.55 -9.19
CA SER A 119 10.30 6.20 -10.50
C SER A 119 9.21 7.25 -10.66
N LYS A 120 9.60 8.51 -10.91
CA LYS A 120 8.69 9.60 -11.14
C LYS A 120 9.28 10.56 -12.17
N ASN A 121 8.53 10.81 -13.25
CA ASN A 121 8.93 11.76 -14.32
C ASN A 121 10.33 11.46 -14.89
N GLY A 122 10.65 10.18 -15.08
CA GLY A 122 11.92 9.75 -15.63
C GLY A 122 13.09 9.77 -14.66
N ILE A 123 12.86 10.10 -13.39
CA ILE A 123 13.87 10.15 -12.34
C ILE A 123 13.66 9.01 -11.36
N GLU A 124 14.74 8.31 -11.02
CA GLU A 124 14.74 7.29 -9.99
C GLU A 124 15.16 7.92 -8.66
N TYR A 125 14.23 7.95 -7.70
CA TYR A 125 14.51 8.47 -6.35
C TYR A 125 14.83 7.30 -5.42
N PRO A 126 15.84 7.43 -4.53
CA PRO A 126 16.04 6.41 -3.49
C PRO A 126 14.78 6.25 -2.64
N PHE A 127 14.33 5.00 -2.50
CA PHE A 127 13.13 4.71 -1.71
C PHE A 127 13.12 3.24 -1.31
N SER A 128 12.84 2.95 -0.05
CA SER A 128 12.75 1.58 0.44
C SER A 128 11.66 1.48 1.50
N ASP A 129 10.61 0.72 1.19
CA ASP A 129 9.54 0.42 2.15
C ASP A 129 10.12 -0.20 3.43
N ARG A 130 11.06 -1.11 3.24
CA ARG A 130 11.70 -1.83 4.34
C ARG A 130 12.46 -0.89 5.27
N ALA A 131 13.24 0.02 4.69
CA ALA A 131 14.04 0.96 5.49
C ALA A 131 13.14 1.92 6.29
N ILE A 132 12.06 2.40 5.67
CA ILE A 132 11.11 3.30 6.33
C ILE A 132 10.42 2.60 7.49
N ALA A 133 9.89 1.41 7.26
CA ALA A 133 9.20 0.65 8.29
C ALA A 133 10.14 0.28 9.43
N ARG A 134 11.36 -0.16 9.11
CA ARG A 134 12.37 -0.51 10.11
C ARG A 134 12.76 0.69 10.97
N ASN A 135 13.01 1.85 10.35
CA ASN A 135 13.35 3.06 11.08
C ASN A 135 12.22 3.48 12.04
N TYR A 136 10.98 3.42 11.57
CA TYR A 136 9.83 3.75 12.42
C TYR A 136 9.75 2.82 13.63
N LEU A 137 9.87 1.52 13.41
CA LEU A 137 9.74 0.52 14.49
C LEU A 137 10.91 0.60 15.48
N GLN A 138 12.12 0.90 15.03
CA GLN A 138 13.27 1.09 15.90
C GLN A 138 13.10 2.32 16.78
N LEU A 139 12.62 3.44 16.22
CA LEU A 139 12.34 4.64 17.01
C LEU A 139 11.23 4.39 18.03
N GLY A 140 10.20 3.65 17.66
CA GLY A 140 9.13 3.25 18.58
C GLY A 140 9.62 2.34 19.71
N ALA A 141 10.63 1.51 19.45
CA ALA A 141 11.20 0.62 20.46
C ALA A 141 12.08 1.33 21.48
N ILE A 142 12.55 2.54 21.18
CA ILE A 142 13.41 3.33 22.07
C ILE A 142 12.55 4.14 23.08
N VAL A 143 11.31 4.36 22.75
CA VAL A 143 10.37 5.09 23.60
C VAL A 143 9.70 4.15 24.58
#